data_aebf705092f4774d967534c5c419a26e
#
_entry.id   aebf705092f4774d967534c5c419a26e
#
_cell.length_a   1.000
_cell.length_b   1.000
_cell.length_c   1.000
_cell.angle_alpha   90.00
_cell.angle_beta   90.00
_cell.angle_gamma   90.00
#
_symmetry.space_group_name_H-M   'P 1'
#
loop_
_entity.id
_entity.type
_entity.pdbx_description
1 polymer ?
#
loop_
_entity_poly.entity_id
_entity_poly.type
_entity_poly.pdbx_seq_one_letter_code
_entity_poly.pdbx_strand_id
1 'polypeptide(L)'
;MVNRVKWLLSVCLALCAICVGGWTAAAQGRGPWTLESVLRQLDVQAKTFHSLSADVERTKVTVVVNDHSTENGTLLVRGDKMVLQMKAPDVRSVLRTGDNLFVYTPGLNRVEEYNLGKNRTMVDQFLLLGFGTSGKELQKSYLITLLGEPTLDDKKTVELELTPKSADVRNQISKIQIWFDESSWLPVQQQFNETGSGDYFTIRYSKIVRNPAISESEFKPHWPKGTEKARPQG
;
A
#
# COMPACT_ATOMS: atom_id res chain seq x y z
N MET A 1 -72.19 24.85 38.01
CA MET A 1 -71.78 23.77 37.07
C MET A 1 -70.61 24.17 36.20
N VAL A 2 -69.74 25.07 36.65
CA VAL A 2 -68.64 25.63 35.82
C VAL A 2 -67.22 25.27 36.34
N ASN A 3 -67.11 24.66 37.53
CA ASN A 3 -65.80 24.42 38.17
C ASN A 3 -65.25 22.99 38.00
N ARG A 4 -65.89 22.08 37.29
CA ARG A 4 -65.41 20.71 37.06
C ARG A 4 -64.69 20.50 35.71
N VAL A 5 -64.86 21.43 34.79
CA VAL A 5 -64.25 21.32 33.44
C VAL A 5 -62.83 21.88 33.42
N LYS A 6 -62.47 22.79 34.33
CA LYS A 6 -61.14 23.39 34.40
C LYS A 6 -60.05 22.45 35.01
N TRP A 7 -60.47 21.44 35.76
CA TRP A 7 -59.50 20.51 36.41
C TRP A 7 -59.09 19.36 35.52
N LEU A 8 -59.88 19.02 34.52
CA LEU A 8 -59.54 17.98 33.53
C LEU A 8 -58.61 18.46 32.40
N LEU A 9 -58.51 19.76 32.18
CA LEU A 9 -57.61 20.36 31.19
C LEU A 9 -56.19 20.62 31.73
N SER A 10 -56.00 20.66 33.05
CA SER A 10 -54.69 20.86 33.68
C SER A 10 -53.88 19.58 33.87
N VAL A 11 -54.53 18.42 33.82
CA VAL A 11 -53.86 17.14 34.01
C VAL A 11 -53.31 16.55 32.68
N CYS A 12 -53.87 16.96 31.53
CA CYS A 12 -53.37 16.50 30.21
C CYS A 12 -52.17 17.26 29.66
N LEU A 13 -51.79 18.41 30.24
CA LEU A 13 -50.65 19.20 29.79
C LEU A 13 -49.30 18.87 30.50
N ALA A 14 -49.35 18.02 31.52
CA ALA A 14 -48.17 17.65 32.30
C ALA A 14 -47.51 16.31 31.88
N LEU A 15 -48.06 15.60 30.89
CA LEU A 15 -47.61 14.26 30.48
C LEU A 15 -46.99 14.18 29.08
N CYS A 16 -46.79 15.31 28.38
CA CYS A 16 -46.16 15.35 27.06
C CYS A 16 -44.73 15.94 27.05
N ALA A 17 -44.07 16.10 28.20
CA ALA A 17 -42.76 16.72 28.28
C ALA A 17 -41.62 15.76 28.61
N ILE A 18 -41.80 14.45 28.46
CA ILE A 18 -40.74 13.46 28.68
C ILE A 18 -40.74 12.46 27.52
N CYS A 19 -40.12 12.77 26.42
CA CYS A 19 -39.59 11.84 25.42
C CYS A 19 -38.97 12.60 24.23
N VAL A 20 -38.12 13.59 24.47
CA VAL A 20 -37.13 14.03 23.47
C VAL A 20 -35.77 14.01 24.16
N GLY A 21 -35.44 12.85 24.70
CA GLY A 21 -34.05 12.45 24.89
C GLY A 21 -33.51 12.11 23.53
N GLY A 22 -33.07 13.11 22.76
CA GLY A 22 -32.29 12.88 21.57
C GLY A 22 -31.05 12.07 21.95
N TRP A 23 -31.04 10.82 21.62
CA TRP A 23 -29.79 10.08 21.52
C TRP A 23 -29.00 10.72 20.39
N THR A 24 -28.25 11.77 20.71
CA THR A 24 -27.10 12.10 19.92
C THR A 24 -26.20 10.91 20.10
N ALA A 25 -26.27 9.95 19.16
CA ALA A 25 -25.17 9.05 18.92
C ALA A 25 -24.00 9.97 18.61
N ALA A 26 -23.21 10.28 19.65
CA ALA A 26 -21.90 10.86 19.46
C ALA A 26 -21.21 9.89 18.51
N ALA A 27 -21.01 10.32 17.27
CA ALA A 27 -20.05 9.69 16.41
C ALA A 27 -18.75 9.70 17.22
N GLN A 28 -18.42 8.57 17.84
CA GLN A 28 -17.14 8.38 18.49
C GLN A 28 -16.12 8.47 17.36
N GLY A 29 -15.64 9.70 17.10
CA GLY A 29 -14.51 9.92 16.26
C GLY A 29 -13.40 9.03 16.83
N ARG A 30 -12.87 8.11 16.02
CA ARG A 30 -11.67 7.38 16.40
C ARG A 30 -10.65 8.43 16.84
N GLY A 31 -10.08 8.29 18.02
CA GLY A 31 -8.93 9.07 18.43
C GLY A 31 -7.79 8.83 17.43
N PRO A 32 -6.73 9.66 17.48
CA PRO A 32 -5.62 9.53 16.56
C PRO A 32 -5.02 8.11 16.64
N TRP A 33 -4.51 7.63 15.51
CA TRP A 33 -3.84 6.35 15.43
C TRP A 33 -2.59 6.32 16.30
N THR A 34 -2.33 5.22 16.97
CA THR A 34 -1.04 4.93 17.59
C THR A 34 -0.29 3.91 16.73
N LEU A 35 1.04 3.90 16.76
CA LEU A 35 1.83 2.93 16.02
C LEU A 35 1.37 1.49 16.31
N GLU A 36 1.12 1.17 17.58
CA GLU A 36 0.63 -0.16 17.98
C GLU A 36 -0.71 -0.51 17.33
N SER A 37 -1.66 0.43 17.31
CA SER A 37 -2.98 0.19 16.70
C SER A 37 -2.89 0.02 15.17
N VAL A 38 -2.01 0.78 14.51
CA VAL A 38 -1.72 0.64 13.07
C VAL A 38 -1.16 -0.75 12.79
N LEU A 39 -0.13 -1.18 13.52
CA LEU A 39 0.50 -2.48 13.32
C LEU A 39 -0.48 -3.64 13.56
N ARG A 40 -1.32 -3.55 14.60
CA ARG A 40 -2.41 -4.53 14.82
C ARG A 40 -3.39 -4.57 13.65
N GLN A 41 -3.73 -3.41 13.10
CA GLN A 41 -4.63 -3.34 11.95
C GLN A 41 -4.00 -3.99 10.71
N LEU A 42 -2.72 -3.77 10.45
CA LEU A 42 -1.98 -4.45 9.37
C LEU A 42 -1.94 -5.98 9.60
N ASP A 43 -1.75 -6.44 10.84
CA ASP A 43 -1.82 -7.87 11.19
C ASP A 43 -3.19 -8.48 10.86
N VAL A 44 -4.28 -7.75 11.11
CA VAL A 44 -5.64 -8.20 10.77
C VAL A 44 -5.83 -8.28 9.26
N GLN A 45 -5.40 -7.25 8.54
CA GLN A 45 -5.60 -7.15 7.10
C GLN A 45 -4.75 -8.17 6.32
N ALA A 46 -3.55 -8.48 6.80
CA ALA A 46 -2.68 -9.48 6.20
C ALA A 46 -3.33 -10.88 6.15
N LYS A 47 -4.14 -11.24 7.16
CA LYS A 47 -4.81 -12.56 7.22
C LYS A 47 -5.81 -12.80 6.08
N THR A 48 -6.39 -11.75 5.54
CA THR A 48 -7.43 -11.82 4.49
C THR A 48 -6.95 -11.34 3.14
N PHE A 49 -5.67 -10.98 3.03
CA PHE A 49 -5.06 -10.58 1.78
C PHE A 49 -4.62 -11.81 0.97
N HIS A 50 -5.06 -11.91 -0.28
CA HIS A 50 -4.70 -13.01 -1.17
C HIS A 50 -4.11 -12.51 -2.48
N SER A 51 -4.64 -11.42 -3.02
CA SER A 51 -4.22 -10.86 -4.30
C SER A 51 -4.56 -9.37 -4.40
N LEU A 52 -3.96 -8.72 -5.40
CA LEU A 52 -4.19 -7.31 -5.71
C LEU A 52 -3.98 -7.08 -7.20
N SER A 53 -4.78 -6.19 -7.77
CA SER A 53 -4.48 -5.51 -9.02
C SER A 53 -4.56 -4.01 -8.83
N ALA A 54 -3.67 -3.26 -9.47
CA ALA A 54 -3.66 -1.81 -9.41
C ALA A 54 -3.03 -1.20 -10.68
N ASP A 55 -3.42 0.02 -11.01
CA ASP A 55 -2.63 0.89 -11.86
C ASP A 55 -1.51 1.51 -11.00
N VAL A 56 -0.34 1.70 -11.61
CA VAL A 56 0.88 2.20 -10.98
C VAL A 56 1.38 3.43 -11.72
N GLU A 57 1.72 4.47 -10.98
CA GLU A 57 2.51 5.61 -11.44
C GLU A 57 3.79 5.68 -10.61
N ARG A 58 4.94 5.60 -11.27
CA ARG A 58 6.25 5.73 -10.64
C ARG A 58 6.90 7.03 -11.09
N THR A 59 7.24 7.90 -10.15
CA THR A 59 8.00 9.13 -10.42
C THR A 59 9.35 9.04 -9.74
N LYS A 60 10.43 9.13 -10.52
CA LYS A 60 11.80 9.30 -10.00
C LYS A 60 12.15 10.78 -9.98
N VAL A 61 12.76 11.22 -8.89
CA VAL A 61 13.26 12.60 -8.70
C VAL A 61 14.76 12.54 -8.49
N THR A 62 15.51 13.20 -9.40
CA THR A 62 16.95 13.41 -9.26
C THR A 62 17.18 14.82 -8.75
N VAL A 63 17.43 14.94 -7.45
CA VAL A 63 17.41 16.23 -6.72
C VAL A 63 18.45 17.22 -7.25
N VAL A 64 19.68 16.76 -7.52
CA VAL A 64 20.81 17.62 -7.91
C VAL A 64 20.51 18.40 -9.22
N VAL A 65 19.80 17.79 -10.17
CA VAL A 65 19.47 18.38 -11.45
C VAL A 65 17.99 18.77 -11.57
N ASN A 66 17.23 18.61 -10.48
CA ASN A 66 15.78 18.85 -10.44
C ASN A 66 15.02 18.16 -11.60
N ASP A 67 15.43 16.92 -11.91
CA ASP A 67 14.81 16.12 -12.96
C ASP A 67 13.70 15.24 -12.39
N HIS A 68 12.59 15.14 -13.12
CA HIS A 68 11.43 14.33 -12.74
C HIS A 68 11.03 13.46 -13.92
N SER A 69 11.16 12.15 -13.77
CA SER A 69 10.70 11.18 -14.77
C SER A 69 9.53 10.36 -14.24
N THR A 70 8.44 10.30 -15.01
CA THR A 70 7.24 9.57 -14.62
C THR A 70 6.94 8.45 -15.60
N GLU A 71 6.67 7.28 -15.06
CA GLU A 71 6.32 6.05 -15.78
C GLU A 71 4.98 5.53 -15.25
N ASN A 72 4.18 4.94 -16.13
CA ASN A 72 2.91 4.33 -15.77
C ASN A 72 2.92 2.84 -16.05
N GLY A 73 2.14 2.08 -15.28
CA GLY A 73 2.10 0.65 -15.43
C GLY A 73 0.89 0.02 -14.77
N THR A 74 0.94 -1.31 -14.68
CA THR A 74 -0.04 -2.13 -13.95
C THR A 74 0.69 -3.12 -13.06
N LEU A 75 0.12 -3.39 -11.88
CA LEU A 75 0.65 -4.30 -10.88
C LEU A 75 -0.36 -5.41 -10.60
N LEU A 76 0.11 -6.65 -10.63
CA LEU A 76 -0.61 -7.82 -10.13
C LEU A 76 0.21 -8.47 -9.03
N VAL A 77 -0.44 -8.78 -7.91
CA VAL A 77 0.17 -9.51 -6.79
C VAL A 77 -0.73 -10.68 -6.40
N ARG A 78 -0.15 -11.83 -6.12
CA ARG A 78 -0.85 -12.98 -5.53
C ARG A 78 0.12 -13.84 -4.71
N GLY A 79 -0.07 -13.82 -3.40
CA GLY A 79 0.88 -14.45 -2.47
C GLY A 79 2.27 -13.84 -2.62
N ASP A 80 3.25 -14.67 -2.95
CA ASP A 80 4.65 -14.28 -3.18
C ASP A 80 4.96 -13.98 -4.66
N LYS A 81 3.96 -13.93 -5.53
CA LYS A 81 4.12 -13.67 -6.96
C LYS A 81 3.71 -12.24 -7.31
N MET A 82 4.42 -11.64 -8.23
CA MET A 82 4.17 -10.28 -8.70
C MET A 82 4.45 -10.16 -10.19
N VAL A 83 3.60 -9.40 -10.87
CA VAL A 83 3.85 -8.90 -12.24
C VAL A 83 3.69 -7.40 -12.22
N LEU A 84 4.74 -6.67 -12.62
CA LEU A 84 4.70 -5.23 -12.84
C LEU A 84 4.99 -4.99 -14.32
N GLN A 85 4.02 -4.41 -15.03
CA GLN A 85 4.15 -4.07 -16.45
C GLN A 85 4.20 -2.55 -16.59
N MET A 86 5.37 -2.02 -16.97
CA MET A 86 5.55 -0.59 -17.25
C MET A 86 5.28 -0.32 -18.72
N LYS A 87 4.62 0.81 -18.98
CA LYS A 87 4.26 1.30 -20.32
C LYS A 87 5.34 2.25 -20.87
N ALA A 88 5.13 2.74 -22.09
CA ALA A 88 6.02 3.78 -22.66
C ALA A 88 6.23 4.95 -21.67
N PRO A 89 7.43 5.60 -21.71
CA PRO A 89 8.50 5.40 -22.70
C PRO A 89 9.35 4.14 -22.45
N ASP A 90 9.55 3.71 -21.20
CA ASP A 90 10.44 2.60 -20.82
C ASP A 90 9.65 1.32 -20.60
N VAL A 91 9.19 0.71 -21.69
CA VAL A 91 8.40 -0.51 -21.63
C VAL A 91 9.24 -1.65 -21.05
N ARG A 92 8.80 -2.20 -19.93
CA ARG A 92 9.41 -3.38 -19.30
C ARG A 92 8.39 -4.16 -18.49
N SER A 93 8.64 -5.45 -18.32
CA SER A 93 7.87 -6.30 -17.45
C SER A 93 8.77 -6.92 -16.39
N VAL A 94 8.39 -6.81 -15.14
CA VAL A 94 9.06 -7.47 -14.01
C VAL A 94 8.14 -8.57 -13.51
N LEU A 95 8.61 -9.81 -13.56
CA LEU A 95 7.92 -10.98 -13.05
C LEU A 95 8.71 -11.56 -11.88
N ARG A 96 8.08 -11.62 -10.71
CA ARG A 96 8.58 -12.32 -9.53
C ARG A 96 7.78 -13.61 -9.35
N THR A 97 8.43 -14.77 -9.41
CA THR A 97 7.79 -16.08 -9.21
C THR A 97 8.78 -17.13 -8.74
N GLY A 98 8.41 -17.94 -7.73
CA GLY A 98 9.33 -18.89 -7.11
C GLY A 98 10.57 -18.18 -6.56
N ASP A 99 11.76 -18.66 -6.89
CA ASP A 99 13.05 -18.06 -6.49
C ASP A 99 13.63 -17.15 -7.58
N ASN A 100 12.84 -16.77 -8.60
CA ASN A 100 13.33 -16.00 -9.73
C ASN A 100 12.63 -14.66 -9.85
N LEU A 101 13.41 -13.68 -10.28
CA LEU A 101 12.97 -12.38 -10.77
C LEU A 101 13.40 -12.26 -12.24
N PHE A 102 12.43 -11.96 -13.09
CA PHE A 102 12.66 -11.74 -14.51
C PHE A 102 12.38 -10.28 -14.83
N VAL A 103 13.29 -9.65 -15.59
CA VAL A 103 13.10 -8.32 -16.15
C VAL A 103 13.15 -8.44 -17.66
N TYR A 104 11.99 -8.31 -18.30
CA TYR A 104 11.89 -8.34 -19.76
C TYR A 104 11.79 -6.94 -20.32
N THR A 105 12.68 -6.61 -21.28
CA THR A 105 12.74 -5.33 -21.99
C THR A 105 12.42 -5.58 -23.46
N PRO A 106 11.18 -5.33 -23.92
CA PRO A 106 10.78 -5.58 -25.31
C PRO A 106 11.61 -4.86 -26.36
N GLY A 107 11.98 -3.59 -26.09
CA GLY A 107 12.80 -2.80 -27.01
C GLY A 107 14.19 -3.39 -27.30
N LEU A 108 14.71 -4.22 -26.38
CA LEU A 108 15.97 -4.96 -26.52
C LEU A 108 15.74 -6.43 -26.89
N ASN A 109 14.49 -6.89 -26.93
CA ASN A 109 14.10 -8.30 -27.05
C ASN A 109 14.91 -9.20 -26.08
N ARG A 110 15.08 -8.74 -24.83
CA ARG A 110 15.95 -9.38 -23.84
C ARG A 110 15.23 -9.59 -22.53
N VAL A 111 15.42 -10.75 -21.92
CA VAL A 111 15.02 -11.04 -20.54
C VAL A 111 16.25 -11.31 -19.68
N GLU A 112 16.31 -10.63 -18.56
CA GLU A 112 17.30 -10.86 -17.51
C GLU A 112 16.66 -11.70 -16.41
N GLU A 113 17.31 -12.82 -16.08
CA GLU A 113 16.88 -13.76 -15.04
C GLU A 113 17.82 -13.66 -13.84
N TYR A 114 17.27 -13.25 -12.71
CA TYR A 114 17.97 -13.18 -11.43
C TYR A 114 17.47 -14.30 -10.53
N ASN A 115 18.37 -15.16 -10.07
CA ASN A 115 18.05 -16.10 -9.01
C ASN A 115 18.20 -15.41 -7.67
N LEU A 116 17.10 -15.29 -6.94
CA LEU A 116 17.07 -14.54 -5.68
C LEU A 116 17.80 -15.24 -4.56
N GLY A 117 17.80 -16.57 -4.53
CA GLY A 117 18.54 -17.37 -3.55
C GLY A 117 18.42 -16.80 -2.12
N LYS A 118 19.55 -16.46 -1.51
CA LYS A 118 19.64 -15.86 -0.17
C LYS A 118 19.05 -14.44 -0.11
N ASN A 119 19.00 -13.74 -1.24
CA ASN A 119 18.50 -12.37 -1.35
C ASN A 119 16.98 -12.29 -1.50
N ARG A 120 16.29 -13.43 -1.59
CA ARG A 120 14.83 -13.49 -1.76
C ARG A 120 14.08 -12.62 -0.76
N THR A 121 14.38 -12.77 0.52
CA THR A 121 13.71 -12.01 1.58
C THR A 121 13.91 -10.51 1.41
N MET A 122 15.11 -10.08 1.01
CA MET A 122 15.40 -8.67 0.76
C MET A 122 14.58 -8.13 -0.41
N VAL A 123 14.54 -8.85 -1.53
CA VAL A 123 13.78 -8.44 -2.72
C VAL A 123 12.28 -8.41 -2.43
N ASP A 124 11.75 -9.41 -1.73
CA ASP A 124 10.33 -9.47 -1.37
C ASP A 124 9.93 -8.32 -0.44
N GLN A 125 10.82 -7.89 0.45
CA GLN A 125 10.61 -6.72 1.32
C GLN A 125 10.41 -5.42 0.53
N PHE A 126 10.98 -5.28 -0.65
CA PHE A 126 10.77 -4.12 -1.51
C PHE A 126 9.55 -4.28 -2.42
N LEU A 127 9.50 -5.39 -3.15
CA LEU A 127 8.49 -5.59 -4.20
C LEU A 127 7.08 -5.80 -3.64
N LEU A 128 6.97 -6.42 -2.47
CA LEU A 128 5.69 -6.78 -1.84
C LEU A 128 5.38 -5.92 -0.61
N LEU A 129 6.20 -4.90 -0.34
CA LEU A 129 6.06 -4.05 0.83
C LEU A 129 4.65 -3.47 0.94
N GLY A 130 3.99 -3.72 2.08
CA GLY A 130 2.64 -3.22 2.37
C GLY A 130 1.50 -4.01 1.72
N PHE A 131 1.77 -4.91 0.76
CA PHE A 131 0.76 -5.75 0.15
C PHE A 131 0.66 -7.10 0.89
N GLY A 132 -0.26 -7.17 1.86
CA GLY A 132 -0.41 -8.35 2.71
C GLY A 132 0.69 -8.54 3.75
N THR A 133 1.60 -7.58 3.87
CA THR A 133 2.65 -7.60 4.90
C THR A 133 2.04 -7.28 6.27
N SER A 134 2.24 -8.15 7.24
CA SER A 134 1.78 -7.94 8.61
C SER A 134 2.65 -6.91 9.34
N GLY A 135 2.08 -6.26 10.38
CA GLY A 135 2.84 -5.36 11.25
C GLY A 135 4.03 -6.05 11.91
N LYS A 136 3.89 -7.34 12.25
CA LYS A 136 4.98 -8.17 12.81
C LYS A 136 6.11 -8.39 11.81
N GLU A 137 5.80 -8.60 10.54
CA GLU A 137 6.82 -8.74 9.48
C GLU A 137 7.53 -7.43 9.22
N LEU A 138 6.79 -6.31 9.17
CA LEU A 138 7.40 -4.99 9.08
C LEU A 138 8.37 -4.73 10.23
N GLN A 139 7.98 -5.03 11.46
CA GLN A 139 8.84 -4.86 12.64
C GLN A 139 10.10 -5.71 12.63
N LYS A 140 10.11 -6.86 11.96
CA LYS A 140 11.33 -7.68 11.81
C LYS A 140 12.38 -6.96 10.96
N SER A 141 11.94 -6.31 9.88
CA SER A 141 12.80 -5.76 8.85
C SER A 141 13.11 -4.28 9.00
N TYR A 142 12.24 -3.53 9.70
CA TYR A 142 12.31 -2.07 9.80
C TYR A 142 12.20 -1.56 11.24
N LEU A 143 12.84 -0.43 11.50
CA LEU A 143 12.44 0.47 12.56
C LEU A 143 11.29 1.32 11.99
N ILE A 144 10.20 1.44 12.74
CA ILE A 144 8.95 2.03 12.22
C ILE A 144 8.57 3.23 13.07
N THR A 145 8.29 4.35 12.41
CA THR A 145 7.76 5.56 13.03
C THR A 145 6.42 5.90 12.39
N LEU A 146 5.41 6.19 13.21
CA LEU A 146 4.16 6.79 12.74
C LEU A 146 4.39 8.29 12.57
N LEU A 147 4.24 8.80 11.34
CA LEU A 147 4.43 10.22 11.04
C LEU A 147 3.12 11.02 11.18
N GLY A 148 1.96 10.40 10.95
CA GLY A 148 0.68 11.07 11.10
C GLY A 148 -0.42 10.49 10.22
N GLU A 149 -1.47 11.29 10.06
CA GLU A 149 -2.71 10.94 9.35
C GLU A 149 -3.02 11.97 8.25
N PRO A 150 -2.14 12.11 7.22
CA PRO A 150 -2.38 13.07 6.16
C PRO A 150 -3.53 12.63 5.25
N THR A 151 -4.16 13.61 4.59
CA THR A 151 -5.06 13.34 3.46
C THR A 151 -4.27 13.34 2.17
N LEU A 152 -4.36 12.27 1.39
CA LEU A 152 -3.71 12.12 0.09
C LEU A 152 -4.77 11.80 -0.96
N ASP A 153 -4.92 12.67 -1.98
CA ASP A 153 -5.92 12.54 -3.04
C ASP A 153 -7.34 12.23 -2.48
N ASP A 154 -7.81 13.07 -1.55
CA ASP A 154 -9.09 12.98 -0.84
C ASP A 154 -9.28 11.72 0.03
N LYS A 155 -8.25 10.90 0.20
CA LYS A 155 -8.27 9.72 1.08
C LYS A 155 -7.61 10.04 2.40
N LYS A 156 -8.26 9.66 3.49
CA LYS A 156 -7.62 9.63 4.80
C LYS A 156 -6.58 8.52 4.81
N THR A 157 -5.35 8.86 5.16
CA THR A 157 -4.26 7.90 5.18
C THR A 157 -3.53 7.90 6.51
N VAL A 158 -2.84 6.80 6.79
CA VAL A 158 -1.87 6.69 7.88
C VAL A 158 -0.49 6.59 7.24
N GLU A 159 0.41 7.48 7.64
CA GLU A 159 1.77 7.53 7.12
C GLU A 159 2.75 6.90 8.10
N LEU A 160 3.50 5.90 7.61
CA LEU A 160 4.61 5.28 8.33
C LEU A 160 5.93 5.59 7.64
N GLU A 161 6.97 5.86 8.43
CA GLU A 161 8.36 5.85 7.99
C GLU A 161 9.01 4.55 8.44
N LEU A 162 9.68 3.89 7.50
CA LEU A 162 10.34 2.60 7.67
C LEU A 162 11.83 2.79 7.43
N THR A 163 12.66 2.62 8.47
CA THR A 163 14.12 2.59 8.33
C THR A 163 14.59 1.14 8.29
N PRO A 164 15.22 0.67 7.19
CA PRO A 164 15.67 -0.71 7.08
C PRO A 164 16.68 -1.08 8.17
N LYS A 165 16.53 -2.25 8.80
CA LYS A 165 17.47 -2.77 9.80
C LYS A 165 18.72 -3.36 9.16
N SER A 166 18.60 -3.93 7.93
CA SER A 166 19.73 -4.44 7.16
C SER A 166 20.64 -3.31 6.70
N ALA A 167 21.95 -3.44 6.95
CA ALA A 167 22.94 -2.48 6.49
C ALA A 167 23.02 -2.45 4.95
N ASP A 168 22.94 -3.63 4.29
CA ASP A 168 22.99 -3.73 2.83
C ASP A 168 21.85 -2.98 2.16
N VAL A 169 20.65 -3.05 2.77
CA VAL A 169 19.50 -2.31 2.30
C VAL A 169 19.67 -0.81 2.56
N ARG A 170 20.12 -0.41 3.76
CA ARG A 170 20.35 1.00 4.10
C ARG A 170 21.40 1.67 3.23
N ASN A 171 22.38 0.92 2.73
CA ASN A 171 23.38 1.45 1.81
C ASN A 171 22.78 1.91 0.47
N GLN A 172 21.60 1.46 0.11
CA GLN A 172 20.88 1.85 -1.10
C GLN A 172 19.67 2.72 -0.81
N ILE A 173 18.85 2.34 0.17
CA ILE A 173 17.62 3.03 0.56
C ILE A 173 17.72 3.41 2.03
N SER A 174 17.82 4.70 2.30
CA SER A 174 17.95 5.23 3.66
C SER A 174 16.67 5.07 4.47
N LYS A 175 15.52 5.30 3.82
CA LYS A 175 14.19 5.18 4.42
C LYS A 175 13.11 4.99 3.36
N ILE A 176 11.99 4.46 3.78
CA ILE A 176 10.79 4.29 2.97
C ILE A 176 9.62 4.94 3.71
N GLN A 177 8.86 5.78 3.03
CA GLN A 177 7.59 6.28 3.54
C GLN A 177 6.45 5.54 2.85
N ILE A 178 5.41 5.18 3.59
CA ILE A 178 4.28 4.43 3.07
C ILE A 178 2.99 5.01 3.63
N TRP A 179 2.04 5.29 2.73
CA TRP A 179 0.71 5.81 3.05
C TRP A 179 -0.32 4.71 2.86
N PHE A 180 -0.94 4.29 3.94
CA PHE A 180 -2.04 3.33 3.94
C PHE A 180 -3.38 4.07 3.95
N ASP A 181 -4.26 3.75 3.01
CA ASP A 181 -5.65 4.20 3.06
C ASP A 181 -6.35 3.59 4.29
N GLU A 182 -6.92 4.42 5.16
CA GLU A 182 -7.60 3.98 6.39
C GLU A 182 -8.80 3.06 6.14
N SER A 183 -9.41 3.10 4.96
CA SER A 183 -10.58 2.30 4.63
C SER A 183 -10.22 0.88 4.21
N SER A 184 -9.17 0.74 3.40
CA SER A 184 -8.75 -0.54 2.80
C SER A 184 -7.52 -1.17 3.46
N TRP A 185 -6.71 -0.35 4.16
CA TRP A 185 -5.40 -0.71 4.70
C TRP A 185 -4.44 -1.26 3.64
N LEU A 186 -4.61 -0.79 2.41
CA LEU A 186 -3.67 -1.00 1.33
C LEU A 186 -2.84 0.25 1.10
N PRO A 187 -1.57 0.12 0.70
CA PRO A 187 -0.77 1.28 0.35
C PRO A 187 -1.37 2.00 -0.87
N VAL A 188 -1.49 3.31 -0.78
CA VAL A 188 -1.87 4.19 -1.90
C VAL A 188 -0.67 4.93 -2.46
N GLN A 189 0.38 5.08 -1.66
CA GLN A 189 1.67 5.64 -2.07
C GLN A 189 2.80 5.05 -1.25
N GLN A 190 3.94 4.92 -1.90
CA GLN A 190 5.23 4.62 -1.27
C GLN A 190 6.28 5.60 -1.82
N GLN A 191 7.23 6.01 -0.96
CA GLN A 191 8.39 6.79 -1.37
C GLN A 191 9.65 6.12 -0.83
N PHE A 192 10.61 5.90 -1.71
CA PHE A 192 11.89 5.27 -1.43
C PHE A 192 12.98 6.33 -1.57
N ASN A 193 13.67 6.63 -0.47
CA ASN A 193 14.73 7.64 -0.44
C ASN A 193 16.09 6.97 -0.60
N GLU A 194 16.82 7.31 -1.67
CA GLU A 194 18.13 6.75 -1.97
C GLU A 194 19.18 7.29 -0.97
N THR A 195 20.15 6.47 -0.62
CA THR A 195 21.19 6.85 0.33
C THR A 195 22.27 7.68 -0.36
N GLY A 196 22.65 8.82 0.24
CA GLY A 196 23.78 9.62 -0.18
C GLY A 196 23.47 10.66 -1.26
N SER A 197 22.61 10.38 -2.24
CA SER A 197 22.27 11.34 -3.31
C SER A 197 21.16 12.34 -2.91
N GLY A 198 20.30 11.95 -1.98
CA GLY A 198 19.05 12.66 -1.70
C GLY A 198 17.95 12.39 -2.74
N ASP A 199 18.24 11.62 -3.77
CA ASP A 199 17.28 11.22 -4.79
C ASP A 199 16.21 10.30 -4.17
N TYR A 200 15.05 10.28 -4.78
CA TYR A 200 13.98 9.38 -4.36
C TYR A 200 13.08 8.99 -5.52
N PHE A 201 12.30 7.96 -5.33
CA PHE A 201 11.19 7.68 -6.22
C PHE A 201 9.92 7.40 -5.42
N THR A 202 8.79 7.84 -5.98
CA THR A 202 7.46 7.53 -5.46
C THR A 202 6.78 6.52 -6.35
N ILE A 203 5.95 5.68 -5.75
CA ILE A 203 5.02 4.79 -6.45
C ILE A 203 3.63 5.11 -5.90
N ARG A 204 2.74 5.54 -6.79
CA ARG A 204 1.32 5.76 -6.49
C ARG A 204 0.49 4.63 -7.06
N TYR A 205 -0.51 4.22 -6.31
CA TYR A 205 -1.41 3.13 -6.70
C TYR A 205 -2.83 3.67 -6.85
N SER A 206 -3.44 3.39 -8.01
CA SER A 206 -4.83 3.76 -8.29
C SER A 206 -5.61 2.56 -8.81
N LYS A 207 -6.94 2.65 -8.86
CA LYS A 207 -7.84 1.58 -9.27
C LYS A 207 -7.53 0.24 -8.57
N ILE A 208 -7.21 0.33 -7.30
CA ILE A 208 -6.82 -0.82 -6.49
C ILE A 208 -8.02 -1.76 -6.32
N VAL A 209 -7.87 -3.02 -6.72
CA VAL A 209 -8.84 -4.09 -6.48
C VAL A 209 -8.20 -5.11 -5.56
N ARG A 210 -8.79 -5.31 -4.39
CA ARG A 210 -8.35 -6.30 -3.40
C ARG A 210 -8.95 -7.66 -3.71
N ASN A 211 -8.14 -8.69 -3.64
CA ASN A 211 -8.51 -10.10 -3.84
C ASN A 211 -9.21 -10.39 -5.18
N PRO A 212 -8.77 -9.79 -6.32
CA PRO A 212 -9.30 -10.19 -7.62
C PRO A 212 -8.92 -11.63 -7.94
N ALA A 213 -9.75 -12.30 -8.73
CA ALA A 213 -9.39 -13.58 -9.33
C ALA A 213 -8.33 -13.34 -10.42
N ILE A 214 -7.09 -13.76 -10.18
CA ILE A 214 -5.98 -13.63 -11.12
C ILE A 214 -5.57 -15.03 -11.57
N SER A 215 -5.49 -15.26 -12.89
CA SER A 215 -5.05 -16.54 -13.44
C SER A 215 -3.60 -16.85 -13.06
N GLU A 216 -3.29 -18.14 -12.84
CA GLU A 216 -1.91 -18.60 -12.63
C GLU A 216 -1.02 -18.33 -13.84
N SER A 217 -1.60 -18.25 -15.03
CA SER A 217 -0.88 -17.97 -16.28
C SER A 217 -0.23 -16.59 -16.28
N GLU A 218 -0.80 -15.59 -15.57
CA GLU A 218 -0.24 -14.26 -15.46
C GLU A 218 1.16 -14.26 -14.78
N PHE A 219 1.42 -15.26 -13.94
CA PHE A 219 2.67 -15.38 -13.17
C PHE A 219 3.64 -16.40 -13.77
N LYS A 220 3.44 -16.80 -15.03
CA LYS A 220 4.36 -17.70 -15.74
C LYS A 220 5.26 -16.92 -16.68
N PRO A 221 6.58 -17.25 -16.72
CA PRO A 221 7.47 -16.70 -17.73
C PRO A 221 6.96 -16.98 -19.12
N HIS A 222 6.69 -15.93 -19.89
CA HIS A 222 6.25 -16.02 -21.28
C HIS A 222 6.86 -14.88 -22.09
N TRP A 223 7.83 -15.22 -22.94
CA TRP A 223 8.53 -14.26 -23.78
C TRP A 223 8.38 -14.62 -25.25
N PRO A 224 8.42 -13.65 -26.18
CA PRO A 224 8.42 -13.93 -27.63
C PRO A 224 9.52 -14.89 -28.03
N LYS A 225 9.27 -15.67 -29.10
CA LYS A 225 10.27 -16.56 -29.66
C LYS A 225 11.49 -15.76 -30.12
N GLY A 226 12.69 -16.19 -29.76
CA GLY A 226 13.94 -15.50 -30.08
C GLY A 226 14.35 -14.43 -29.06
N THR A 227 13.66 -14.32 -27.92
CA THR A 227 14.12 -13.44 -26.83
C THR A 227 15.48 -13.90 -26.30
N GLU A 228 16.44 -12.97 -26.26
CA GLU A 228 17.74 -13.20 -25.64
C GLU A 228 17.57 -13.38 -24.12
N LYS A 229 18.20 -14.42 -23.58
CA LYS A 229 18.22 -14.69 -22.14
C LYS A 229 19.57 -14.35 -21.56
N ALA A 230 19.60 -13.45 -20.60
CA ALA A 230 20.79 -13.09 -19.85
C ALA A 230 20.62 -13.50 -18.38
N ARG A 231 21.72 -13.94 -17.77
CA ARG A 231 21.81 -14.18 -16.33
C ARG A 231 22.91 -13.30 -15.79
N PRO A 232 22.57 -12.07 -15.37
CA PRO A 232 23.55 -11.22 -14.73
C PRO A 232 24.11 -11.95 -13.50
N GLN A 233 25.43 -12.01 -13.39
CA GLN A 233 26.07 -12.51 -12.17
C GLN A 233 25.88 -11.47 -11.09
N GLY A 234 25.22 -11.85 -9.99
CA GLY A 234 25.06 -11.03 -8.79
C GLY A 234 26.30 -11.09 -7.91
#